data_1bd7b875a971f00395b3548c61c6f6e6
#
_entry.id   1bd7b875a971f00395b3548c61c6f6e6
#
_cell.length_a   1.000
_cell.length_b   1.000
_cell.length_c   1.000
_cell.angle_alpha   90.00
_cell.angle_beta   90.00
_cell.angle_gamma   90.00
#
_symmetry.space_group_name_H-M   'P 1'
#
loop_
_entity.id
_entity.type
_entity.pdbx_description
1 polymer ?
#
loop_
_entity_poly.entity_id
_entity_poly.type
_entity_poly.pdbx_seq_one_letter_code
_entity_poly.pdbx_strand_id
1 'polypeptide(L)'
;KSVVRMARLYGFKTLCVVRSASNSAELLALGADAVVETDHQDLLAEVWRITGGKGVQHALDCVGGALAGELVQCLGLGGQLLVYGTLSGKPLEVPGRDLMMPLTRISGFFLSNWLALRSPLKLLGVLRAVKKLTCAGIFEAEVTQVFDLEQVAEALKAATTSGRTGKVLLRLGSGD
;
A
#
# COMPACT_ATOMS: atom_id res chain seq x y z
N LYS A 1 5.92 0.73 1.89
CA LYS A 1 7.37 0.56 1.83
C LYS A 1 7.75 -0.63 0.93
N SER A 2 7.32 -1.86 1.20
CA SER A 2 7.67 -3.06 0.40
C SER A 2 7.27 -2.96 -1.08
N VAL A 3 6.12 -2.33 -1.39
CA VAL A 3 5.70 -2.08 -2.78
C VAL A 3 6.69 -1.16 -3.49
N VAL A 4 7.16 -0.09 -2.85
CA VAL A 4 8.14 0.85 -3.42
C VAL A 4 9.46 0.12 -3.72
N ARG A 5 10.00 -0.63 -2.74
CA ARG A 5 11.22 -1.42 -2.95
C ARG A 5 11.07 -2.42 -4.09
N MET A 6 9.92 -3.10 -4.16
CA MET A 6 9.65 -4.08 -5.21
C MET A 6 9.50 -3.41 -6.58
N ALA A 7 8.78 -2.30 -6.66
CA ALA A 7 8.64 -1.53 -7.90
C ALA A 7 9.99 -1.06 -8.43
N ARG A 8 10.86 -0.53 -7.57
CA ARG A 8 12.23 -0.16 -7.93
C ARG A 8 13.03 -1.36 -8.47
N LEU A 9 12.91 -2.54 -7.83
CA LEU A 9 13.58 -3.75 -8.29
C LEU A 9 13.16 -4.16 -9.71
N TYR A 10 11.89 -3.95 -10.05
CA TYR A 10 11.33 -4.29 -11.36
C TYR A 10 11.28 -3.12 -12.36
N GLY A 11 11.85 -1.97 -12.01
CA GLY A 11 11.92 -0.80 -12.90
C GLY A 11 10.59 -0.07 -13.08
N PHE A 12 9.63 -0.24 -12.17
CA PHE A 12 8.39 0.53 -12.18
C PHE A 12 8.55 1.86 -11.45
N LYS A 13 7.95 2.90 -12.01
CA LYS A 13 7.80 4.18 -11.33
C LYS A 13 6.68 4.09 -10.29
N THR A 14 6.91 4.72 -9.13
CA THR A 14 5.95 4.75 -8.03
C THR A 14 5.63 6.16 -7.58
N LEU A 15 4.34 6.42 -7.40
CA LEU A 15 3.82 7.59 -6.75
C LEU A 15 3.13 7.12 -5.46
N CYS A 16 3.60 7.61 -4.32
CA CYS A 16 3.02 7.28 -3.02
C CYS A 16 2.03 8.37 -2.60
N VAL A 17 0.89 7.94 -2.08
CA VAL A 17 -0.11 8.84 -1.50
C VAL A 17 -0.09 8.65 0.01
N VAL A 18 0.16 9.74 0.73
CA VAL A 18 0.17 9.77 2.19
C VAL A 18 -0.71 10.91 2.67
N ARG A 19 -1.20 10.81 3.90
CA ARG A 19 -2.01 11.88 4.47
C ARG A 19 -1.15 13.10 4.82
N SER A 20 0.00 12.87 5.48
CA SER A 20 0.88 13.94 5.96
C SER A 20 2.35 13.62 5.69
N ALA A 21 3.21 14.63 5.82
CA ALA A 21 4.64 14.58 5.52
C ALA A 21 5.47 13.57 6.33
N SER A 22 4.93 13.00 7.42
CA SER A 22 5.69 12.19 8.37
C SER A 22 6.49 11.04 7.75
N ASN A 23 6.04 10.49 6.63
CA ASN A 23 6.69 9.36 5.94
C ASN A 23 7.25 9.72 4.56
N SER A 24 7.12 10.98 4.11
CA SER A 24 7.46 11.37 2.74
C SER A 24 8.95 11.21 2.44
N ALA A 25 9.81 11.73 3.31
CA ALA A 25 11.26 11.62 3.15
C ALA A 25 11.74 10.17 3.12
N GLU A 26 11.17 9.31 3.96
CA GLU A 26 11.51 7.89 3.99
C GLU A 26 11.07 7.17 2.70
N LEU A 27 9.87 7.45 2.19
CA LEU A 27 9.38 6.84 0.95
C LEU A 27 10.24 7.23 -0.25
N LEU A 28 10.66 8.51 -0.33
CA LEU A 28 11.60 8.97 -1.36
C LEU A 28 12.96 8.29 -1.22
N ALA A 29 13.50 8.16 0.00
CA ALA A 29 14.76 7.46 0.25
C ALA A 29 14.69 5.97 -0.12
N LEU A 30 13.53 5.33 0.01
CA LEU A 30 13.28 3.95 -0.42
C LEU A 30 13.19 3.80 -1.95
N GLY A 31 13.09 4.92 -2.68
CA GLY A 31 13.06 4.95 -4.13
C GLY A 31 11.69 5.20 -4.74
N ALA A 32 10.76 5.81 -4.01
CA ALA A 32 9.56 6.36 -4.63
C ALA A 32 9.94 7.53 -5.55
N ASP A 33 9.35 7.59 -6.75
CA ASP A 33 9.59 8.68 -7.70
C ASP A 33 8.91 9.98 -7.26
N ALA A 34 7.77 9.87 -6.57
CA ALA A 34 7.05 11.01 -6.01
C ALA A 34 6.21 10.59 -4.79
N VAL A 35 5.92 11.57 -3.94
CA VAL A 35 4.99 11.46 -2.83
C VAL A 35 4.00 12.61 -2.90
N VAL A 36 2.70 12.33 -2.75
CA VAL A 36 1.63 13.32 -2.65
C VAL A 36 1.06 13.29 -1.23
N GLU A 37 0.97 14.44 -0.60
CA GLU A 37 0.53 14.65 0.78
C GLU A 37 -0.87 15.27 0.77
N THR A 38 -1.90 14.46 0.98
CA THR A 38 -3.31 14.89 0.79
C THR A 38 -3.82 15.89 1.82
N ASP A 39 -3.13 16.11 2.94
CA ASP A 39 -3.49 17.18 3.88
C ASP A 39 -3.24 18.59 3.30
N HIS A 40 -2.36 18.72 2.29
CA HIS A 40 -1.93 20.01 1.73
C HIS A 40 -1.95 20.08 0.21
N GLN A 41 -2.15 18.96 -0.47
CA GLN A 41 -2.08 18.86 -1.93
C GLN A 41 -3.36 18.25 -2.49
N ASP A 42 -3.79 18.77 -3.64
CA ASP A 42 -4.83 18.12 -4.44
C ASP A 42 -4.24 16.91 -5.15
N LEU A 43 -4.72 15.73 -4.77
CA LEU A 43 -4.21 14.45 -5.27
C LEU A 43 -4.32 14.36 -6.80
N LEU A 44 -5.47 14.73 -7.35
CA LEU A 44 -5.73 14.64 -8.77
C LEU A 44 -4.80 15.58 -9.55
N ALA A 45 -4.73 16.84 -9.15
CA ALA A 45 -3.89 17.84 -9.81
C ALA A 45 -2.41 17.42 -9.81
N GLU A 46 -1.90 16.94 -8.66
CA GLU A 46 -0.52 16.52 -8.53
C GLU A 46 -0.20 15.27 -9.37
N VAL A 47 -1.07 14.26 -9.37
CA VAL A 47 -0.86 13.05 -10.20
C VAL A 47 -0.84 13.43 -11.69
N TRP A 48 -1.77 14.25 -12.14
CA TRP A 48 -1.80 14.67 -13.54
C TRP A 48 -0.58 15.51 -13.91
N ARG A 49 -0.12 16.39 -13.03
CA ARG A 49 1.11 17.16 -13.22
C ARG A 49 2.34 16.26 -13.32
N ILE A 50 2.52 15.32 -12.38
CA ILE A 50 3.68 14.40 -12.30
C ILE A 50 3.71 13.47 -13.50
N THR A 51 2.55 13.01 -13.97
CA THR A 51 2.44 12.09 -15.10
C THR A 51 2.38 12.76 -16.47
N GLY A 52 2.47 14.08 -16.52
CA GLY A 52 2.36 14.84 -17.77
C GLY A 52 1.00 14.67 -18.44
N GLY A 53 -0.08 14.65 -17.69
CA GLY A 53 -1.45 14.50 -18.18
C GLY A 53 -1.86 13.09 -18.61
N LYS A 54 -1.08 12.06 -18.27
CA LYS A 54 -1.36 10.67 -18.68
C LYS A 54 -2.08 9.84 -17.61
N GLY A 55 -2.03 10.28 -16.35
CA GLY A 55 -2.49 9.51 -15.22
C GLY A 55 -1.61 8.28 -14.94
N VAL A 56 -1.97 7.49 -13.94
CA VAL A 56 -1.27 6.24 -13.59
C VAL A 56 -1.98 5.02 -14.17
N GLN A 57 -1.23 3.96 -14.49
CA GLN A 57 -1.83 2.73 -15.04
C GLN A 57 -2.37 1.80 -13.96
N HIS A 58 -1.77 1.82 -12.77
CA HIS A 58 -2.17 0.97 -11.66
C HIS A 58 -2.19 1.78 -10.37
N ALA A 59 -3.25 1.62 -9.59
CA ALA A 59 -3.33 2.12 -8.23
C ALA A 59 -3.63 0.97 -7.26
N LEU A 60 -3.08 1.05 -6.06
CA LEU A 60 -3.27 0.08 -4.98
C LEU A 60 -3.94 0.78 -3.82
N ASP A 61 -5.12 0.32 -3.42
CA ASP A 61 -5.91 0.92 -2.35
C ASP A 61 -6.12 -0.06 -1.19
N CYS A 62 -5.73 0.37 0.02
CA CYS A 62 -6.00 -0.33 1.27
C CYS A 62 -6.99 0.43 2.16
N VAL A 63 -7.46 1.61 1.75
CA VAL A 63 -8.23 2.53 2.58
C VAL A 63 -9.73 2.45 2.25
N GLY A 64 -10.08 2.52 0.97
CA GLY A 64 -11.47 2.61 0.51
C GLY A 64 -12.10 4.00 0.74
N GLY A 65 -13.42 4.06 0.72
CA GLY A 65 -14.18 5.31 0.91
C GLY A 65 -13.98 6.29 -0.25
N ALA A 66 -13.99 7.59 0.05
CA ALA A 66 -13.83 8.67 -0.92
C ALA A 66 -12.47 8.65 -1.62
N LEU A 67 -11.39 8.23 -0.92
CA LEU A 67 -10.06 8.13 -1.52
C LEU A 67 -10.03 7.19 -2.73
N ALA A 68 -10.82 6.12 -2.72
CA ALA A 68 -10.93 5.22 -3.86
C ALA A 68 -11.44 5.94 -5.12
N GLY A 69 -12.40 6.86 -4.96
CA GLY A 69 -12.87 7.72 -6.06
C GLY A 69 -11.79 8.63 -6.61
N GLU A 70 -11.05 9.31 -5.73
CA GLU A 70 -9.92 10.15 -6.11
C GLU A 70 -8.83 9.35 -6.84
N LEU A 71 -8.50 8.14 -6.34
CA LEU A 71 -7.54 7.26 -6.99
C LEU A 71 -8.01 6.80 -8.38
N VAL A 72 -9.32 6.56 -8.57
CA VAL A 72 -9.87 6.22 -9.90
C VAL A 72 -9.72 7.38 -10.86
N GLN A 73 -9.94 8.62 -10.42
CA GLN A 73 -9.74 9.82 -11.23
C GLN A 73 -8.28 10.05 -11.61
N CYS A 74 -7.34 9.55 -10.80
CA CYS A 74 -5.91 9.59 -11.11
C CYS A 74 -5.47 8.55 -12.16
N LEU A 75 -6.34 7.60 -12.51
CA LEU A 75 -6.01 6.56 -13.49
C LEU A 75 -6.01 7.12 -14.92
N GLY A 76 -5.05 6.71 -15.71
CA GLY A 76 -5.04 6.92 -17.15
C GLY A 76 -6.00 5.99 -17.88
N LEU A 77 -6.09 6.14 -19.22
CA LEU A 77 -6.95 5.34 -20.08
C LEU A 77 -6.67 3.83 -19.90
N GLY A 78 -7.71 3.07 -19.57
CA GLY A 78 -7.63 1.63 -19.31
C GLY A 78 -6.95 1.26 -18.00
N GLY A 79 -6.68 2.23 -17.11
CA GLY A 79 -6.03 2.03 -15.83
C GLY A 79 -6.84 1.14 -14.87
N GLN A 80 -6.17 0.63 -13.85
CA GLN A 80 -6.76 -0.30 -12.89
C GLN A 80 -6.49 0.09 -11.44
N LEU A 81 -7.55 0.13 -10.63
CA LEU A 81 -7.48 0.18 -9.17
C LEU A 81 -7.59 -1.22 -8.60
N LEU A 82 -6.62 -1.63 -7.79
CA LEU A 82 -6.65 -2.85 -6.99
C LEU A 82 -6.96 -2.52 -5.53
N VAL A 83 -8.13 -2.91 -5.05
CA VAL A 83 -8.54 -2.76 -3.65
C VAL A 83 -8.13 -4.01 -2.89
N TYR A 84 -7.29 -3.84 -1.86
CA TYR A 84 -6.80 -4.96 -1.03
C TYR A 84 -7.02 -4.74 0.47
N GLY A 85 -7.69 -3.65 0.86
CA GLY A 85 -8.06 -3.33 2.23
C GLY A 85 -9.23 -2.36 2.31
N THR A 86 -9.79 -2.23 3.50
CA THR A 86 -10.97 -1.39 3.79
C THR A 86 -10.76 -0.62 5.09
N LEU A 87 -9.60 0.02 5.23
CA LEU A 87 -9.17 0.67 6.49
C LEU A 87 -10.12 1.78 6.95
N SER A 88 -10.79 2.47 6.02
CA SER A 88 -11.80 3.50 6.34
C SER A 88 -13.09 2.92 6.91
N GLY A 89 -13.38 1.64 6.69
CA GLY A 89 -14.67 1.02 6.99
C GLY A 89 -15.86 1.55 6.16
N LYS A 90 -15.61 2.45 5.21
CA LYS A 90 -16.63 3.08 4.37
C LYS A 90 -16.76 2.39 3.01
N PRO A 91 -17.95 2.43 2.38
CA PRO A 91 -18.15 1.99 1.00
C PRO A 91 -17.23 2.75 0.02
N LEU A 92 -16.93 2.15 -1.13
CA LEU A 92 -16.22 2.84 -2.21
C LEU A 92 -17.14 3.91 -2.84
N GLU A 93 -16.66 5.14 -2.90
CA GLU A 93 -17.38 6.27 -3.49
C GLU A 93 -16.79 6.59 -4.86
N VAL A 94 -17.22 5.86 -5.90
CA VAL A 94 -16.68 6.00 -7.25
C VAL A 94 -17.80 6.40 -8.21
N PRO A 95 -17.73 7.59 -8.83
CA PRO A 95 -18.68 8.00 -9.85
C PRO A 95 -18.59 7.09 -11.08
N GLY A 96 -19.76 6.61 -11.56
CA GLY A 96 -19.79 5.71 -12.72
C GLY A 96 -19.17 6.31 -13.98
N ARG A 97 -19.20 7.64 -14.13
CA ARG A 97 -18.57 8.35 -15.25
C ARG A 97 -17.05 8.12 -15.27
N ASP A 98 -16.41 8.09 -14.10
CA ASP A 98 -14.96 7.93 -13.96
C ASP A 98 -14.50 6.49 -14.26
N LEU A 99 -15.43 5.54 -14.30
CA LEU A 99 -15.18 4.19 -14.80
C LEU A 99 -15.40 4.10 -16.31
N MET A 100 -16.51 4.69 -16.79
CA MET A 100 -16.96 4.52 -18.15
C MET A 100 -16.09 5.27 -19.17
N MET A 101 -15.78 6.56 -18.89
CA MET A 101 -15.11 7.42 -19.86
C MET A 101 -13.65 7.02 -20.11
N PRO A 102 -12.82 6.79 -19.06
CA PRO A 102 -11.44 6.34 -19.24
C PRO A 102 -11.31 4.83 -19.39
N LEU A 103 -12.41 4.05 -19.40
CA LEU A 103 -12.40 2.58 -19.44
C LEU A 103 -11.60 1.97 -18.29
N THR A 104 -11.63 2.60 -17.11
CA THR A 104 -10.92 2.13 -15.93
C THR A 104 -11.57 0.89 -15.34
N ARG A 105 -10.80 0.17 -14.51
CA ARG A 105 -11.26 -1.07 -13.87
C ARG A 105 -10.99 -1.01 -12.37
N ILE A 106 -11.92 -1.54 -11.58
CA ILE A 106 -11.72 -1.80 -10.16
C ILE A 106 -11.75 -3.30 -9.95
N SER A 107 -10.79 -3.81 -9.22
CA SER A 107 -10.73 -5.22 -8.83
C SER A 107 -10.36 -5.36 -7.37
N GLY A 108 -10.86 -6.42 -6.73
CA GLY A 108 -10.53 -6.76 -5.36
C GLY A 108 -9.42 -7.80 -5.28
N PHE A 109 -8.60 -7.73 -4.22
CA PHE A 109 -7.66 -8.77 -3.84
C PHE A 109 -7.85 -9.13 -2.37
N PHE A 110 -8.15 -10.40 -2.12
CA PHE A 110 -8.20 -10.97 -0.78
C PHE A 110 -7.33 -12.22 -0.73
N LEU A 111 -6.30 -12.20 0.11
CA LEU A 111 -5.24 -13.21 0.10
C LEU A 111 -5.77 -14.63 0.29
N SER A 112 -6.69 -14.85 1.23
CA SER A 112 -7.24 -16.20 1.50
C SER A 112 -7.96 -16.77 0.28
N ASN A 113 -8.80 -15.97 -0.38
CA ASN A 113 -9.50 -16.41 -1.60
C ASN A 113 -8.52 -16.62 -2.76
N TRP A 114 -7.53 -15.72 -2.88
CA TRP A 114 -6.51 -15.86 -3.91
C TRP A 114 -5.71 -17.15 -3.76
N LEU A 115 -5.34 -17.52 -2.50
CA LEU A 115 -4.65 -18.78 -2.21
C LEU A 115 -5.54 -20.00 -2.51
N ALA A 116 -6.82 -19.96 -2.11
CA ALA A 116 -7.77 -21.06 -2.32
C ALA A 116 -8.00 -21.39 -3.81
N LEU A 117 -7.87 -20.39 -4.69
CA LEU A 117 -8.02 -20.55 -6.13
C LEU A 117 -6.75 -21.04 -6.87
N ARG A 118 -5.65 -21.33 -6.14
CA ARG A 118 -4.37 -21.71 -6.73
C ARG A 118 -4.05 -23.18 -6.51
N SER A 119 -3.46 -23.80 -7.51
CA SER A 119 -2.94 -25.17 -7.35
C SER A 119 -1.69 -25.18 -6.45
N PRO A 120 -1.39 -26.27 -5.72
CA PRO A 120 -0.21 -26.38 -4.87
C PRO A 120 1.11 -26.05 -5.59
N LEU A 121 1.24 -26.46 -6.85
CA LEU A 121 2.43 -26.16 -7.67
C LEU A 121 2.62 -24.66 -7.91
N LYS A 122 1.53 -23.93 -8.17
CA LYS A 122 1.58 -22.47 -8.32
C LYS A 122 1.94 -21.78 -7.00
N LEU A 123 1.41 -22.28 -5.88
CA LEU A 123 1.74 -21.78 -4.55
C LEU A 123 3.23 -21.98 -4.22
N LEU A 124 3.81 -23.11 -4.59
CA LEU A 124 5.25 -23.36 -4.41
C LEU A 124 6.10 -22.33 -5.17
N GLY A 125 5.69 -21.96 -6.39
CA GLY A 125 6.32 -20.89 -7.15
C GLY A 125 6.26 -19.53 -6.45
N VAL A 126 5.10 -19.21 -5.89
CA VAL A 126 4.90 -17.97 -5.10
C VAL A 126 5.78 -17.97 -3.86
N LEU A 127 5.82 -19.07 -3.10
CA LEU A 127 6.66 -19.20 -1.90
C LEU A 127 8.15 -19.02 -2.21
N ARG A 128 8.63 -19.58 -3.34
CA ARG A 128 10.01 -19.37 -3.79
C ARG A 128 10.29 -17.90 -4.12
N ALA A 129 9.35 -17.23 -4.79
CA ALA A 129 9.48 -15.80 -5.11
C ALA A 129 9.48 -14.94 -3.83
N VAL A 130 8.57 -15.20 -2.90
CA VAL A 130 8.52 -14.51 -1.61
C VAL A 130 9.82 -14.73 -0.84
N LYS A 131 10.32 -15.96 -0.73
CA LYS A 131 11.61 -16.25 -0.09
C LYS A 131 12.75 -15.45 -0.72
N LYS A 132 12.84 -15.43 -2.05
CA LYS A 132 13.88 -14.67 -2.77
C LYS A 132 13.80 -13.17 -2.43
N LEU A 133 12.60 -12.59 -2.45
CA LEU A 133 12.38 -11.17 -2.15
C LEU A 133 12.67 -10.85 -0.68
N THR A 134 12.34 -11.76 0.25
CA THR A 134 12.65 -11.61 1.67
C THR A 134 14.16 -11.62 1.90
N CYS A 135 14.89 -12.56 1.29
CA CYS A 135 16.36 -12.61 1.37
C CYS A 135 17.02 -11.38 0.72
N ALA A 136 16.35 -10.72 -0.22
CA ALA A 136 16.80 -9.47 -0.83
C ALA A 136 16.42 -8.21 -0.03
N GLY A 137 15.89 -8.33 1.18
CA GLY A 137 15.52 -7.20 2.05
C GLY A 137 14.25 -6.45 1.64
N ILE A 138 13.48 -6.95 0.65
CA ILE A 138 12.29 -6.22 0.15
C ILE A 138 11.21 -6.10 1.23
N PHE A 139 11.06 -7.12 2.06
CA PHE A 139 10.04 -7.19 3.12
C PHE A 139 10.57 -6.85 4.51
N GLU A 140 11.76 -6.26 4.60
CA GLU A 140 12.27 -5.78 5.88
C GLU A 140 11.27 -4.81 6.52
N ALA A 141 10.96 -5.08 7.78
CA ALA A 141 10.14 -4.21 8.61
C ALA A 141 11.02 -3.70 9.77
N GLU A 142 11.07 -2.40 9.92
CA GLU A 142 11.69 -1.78 11.08
C GLU A 142 10.87 -2.15 12.32
N VAL A 143 11.54 -2.61 13.38
CA VAL A 143 10.94 -2.82 14.69
C VAL A 143 11.22 -1.58 15.52
N THR A 144 10.17 -0.83 15.86
CA THR A 144 10.31 0.44 16.59
C THR A 144 10.14 0.30 18.09
N GLN A 145 9.34 -0.68 18.51
CA GLN A 145 9.07 -0.93 19.93
C GLN A 145 8.91 -2.42 20.19
N VAL A 146 9.44 -2.88 21.31
CA VAL A 146 9.26 -4.24 21.82
C VAL A 146 8.75 -4.13 23.25
N PHE A 147 7.66 -4.79 23.55
CA PHE A 147 7.04 -4.85 24.87
C PHE A 147 7.08 -6.28 25.39
N ASP A 148 7.14 -6.42 26.69
CA ASP A 148 6.95 -7.73 27.32
C ASP A 148 5.46 -8.11 27.34
N LEU A 149 5.15 -9.40 27.51
CA LEU A 149 3.76 -9.90 27.40
C LEU A 149 2.82 -9.21 28.42
N GLU A 150 3.32 -8.88 29.61
CA GLU A 150 2.58 -8.19 30.66
C GLU A 150 2.14 -6.79 30.24
N GLN A 151 2.84 -6.19 29.26
CA GLN A 151 2.59 -4.84 28.74
C GLN A 151 1.69 -4.87 27.47
N VAL A 152 0.89 -5.91 27.29
CA VAL A 152 0.05 -6.07 26.08
C VAL A 152 -0.88 -4.88 25.84
N ALA A 153 -1.39 -4.25 26.91
CA ALA A 153 -2.28 -3.09 26.80
C ALA A 153 -1.56 -1.86 26.20
N GLU A 154 -0.33 -1.59 26.67
CA GLU A 154 0.52 -0.51 26.12
C GLU A 154 0.93 -0.83 24.68
N ALA A 155 1.29 -2.08 24.40
CA ALA A 155 1.63 -2.53 23.05
C ALA A 155 0.47 -2.34 22.08
N LEU A 156 -0.76 -2.69 22.45
CA LEU A 156 -1.96 -2.47 21.65
C LEU A 156 -2.21 -0.98 21.40
N LYS A 157 -2.09 -0.14 22.43
CA LYS A 157 -2.21 1.31 22.31
C LYS A 157 -1.17 1.87 21.35
N ALA A 158 0.10 1.47 21.50
CA ALA A 158 1.17 1.86 20.60
C ALA A 158 0.91 1.37 19.15
N ALA A 159 0.42 0.13 18.98
CA ALA A 159 0.13 -0.46 17.67
C ALA A 159 -1.02 0.22 16.93
N THR A 160 -1.98 0.81 17.64
CA THR A 160 -3.15 1.50 17.07
C THR A 160 -2.96 3.00 16.88
N THR A 161 -1.84 3.56 17.35
CA THR A 161 -1.53 5.00 17.18
C THR A 161 -1.39 5.35 15.69
N SER A 162 -2.13 6.37 15.26
CA SER A 162 -2.08 6.87 13.88
C SER A 162 -0.71 7.51 13.56
N GLY A 163 -0.23 7.35 12.33
CA GLY A 163 1.05 7.91 11.87
C GLY A 163 2.30 7.17 12.37
N ARG A 164 2.12 6.04 13.03
CA ARG A 164 3.20 5.20 13.51
C ARG A 164 4.10 4.69 12.37
N THR A 165 5.40 4.69 12.57
CA THR A 165 6.40 4.01 11.73
C THR A 165 6.79 2.66 12.35
N GLY A 166 7.16 1.70 11.51
CA GLY A 166 7.66 0.40 11.95
C GLY A 166 6.64 -0.54 12.59
N LYS A 167 7.12 -1.59 13.23
CA LYS A 167 6.33 -2.64 13.89
C LYS A 167 6.49 -2.58 15.40
N VAL A 168 5.39 -2.83 16.11
CA VAL A 168 5.36 -3.09 17.54
C VAL A 168 5.35 -4.60 17.74
N LEU A 169 6.23 -5.12 18.57
CA LEU A 169 6.32 -6.56 18.87
C LEU A 169 6.07 -6.81 20.36
N LEU A 170 5.57 -8.01 20.64
CA LEU A 170 5.53 -8.58 22.00
C LEU A 170 6.62 -9.65 22.13
N ARG A 171 7.37 -9.61 23.21
CA ARG A 171 8.30 -10.67 23.58
C ARG A 171 7.52 -11.76 24.29
N LEU A 172 7.56 -12.98 23.73
CA LEU A 172 6.90 -14.15 24.30
C LEU A 172 7.95 -14.99 25.05
N GLY A 173 8.17 -14.68 26.34
CA GLY A 173 9.14 -15.37 27.20
C GLY A 173 10.50 -14.68 27.26
N SER A 174 11.25 -14.93 28.33
CA SER A 174 12.67 -14.62 28.44
C SER A 174 13.42 -15.53 27.48
N GLY A 175 13.89 -14.99 26.35
CA GLY A 175 14.85 -15.73 25.55
C GLY A 175 16.15 -15.91 26.36
N ASP A 176 16.42 -17.12 26.80
CA ASP A 176 17.75 -17.58 27.14
C ASP A 176 18.57 -17.78 25.87
#